data_d274394c6442f600c48541bc5ce66379
#
_entry.id   d274394c6442f600c48541bc5ce66379
#
_cell.length_a   1.000
_cell.length_b   1.000
_cell.length_c   1.000
_cell.angle_alpha   90.00
_cell.angle_beta   90.00
_cell.angle_gamma   90.00
#
_symmetry.space_group_name_H-M   'P 1'
#
loop_
_entity.id
_entity.type
_entity.pdbx_description
1 polymer ?
#
loop_
_entity_poly.entity_id
_entity_poly.type
_entity_poly.pdbx_seq_one_letter_code
_entity_poly.pdbx_strand_id
1 'polypeptide(L)'
;IEQPALKDSKDLEKRMESGKISVAIEIPSGFGRDLTQGKNPQIGAWVDGAMPYRGETIKGYVQGLHSKYLQQLASETSGSGKTASSSLELRYRYNQDFKSLYAMVPAIIPLLLMLIPAILMALGIVREKELGSITNLYVTPVTKFEFLVGKQLPYIVLSMISYFLMVGCAVFFFHVPLKGSFLALTVGALLYVTATTGLGLVISTFTNTQISALLGTAI
;
A
#
# COMPACT_ATOMS: atom_id res chain seq x y z
N ILE A 1 18.78 -9.30 9.44
CA ILE A 1 19.10 -8.95 10.85
C ILE A 1 18.17 -9.81 11.70
N GLU A 2 18.75 -10.74 12.47
CA GLU A 2 18.01 -11.56 13.43
C GLU A 2 17.43 -10.65 14.53
N GLN A 3 16.14 -10.78 14.75
CA GLN A 3 15.45 -10.08 15.85
C GLN A 3 15.31 -11.05 17.05
N PRO A 4 15.26 -10.53 18.30
CA PRO A 4 15.08 -11.38 19.46
C PRO A 4 13.79 -12.20 19.37
N ALA A 5 13.80 -13.40 19.94
CA ALA A 5 12.68 -14.34 19.92
C ALA A 5 11.35 -13.67 20.34
N LEU A 6 10.28 -14.07 19.68
CA LEU A 6 8.93 -13.58 19.96
C LEU A 6 8.44 -14.12 21.30
N LYS A 7 7.81 -13.29 22.10
CA LYS A 7 7.29 -13.69 23.42
C LYS A 7 5.86 -14.24 23.33
N ASP A 8 5.05 -13.67 22.42
CA ASP A 8 3.64 -13.98 22.29
C ASP A 8 3.12 -13.55 20.91
N SER A 9 1.92 -14.03 20.53
CA SER A 9 1.28 -13.67 19.27
C SER A 9 0.97 -12.17 19.17
N LYS A 10 0.74 -11.48 20.28
CA LYS A 10 0.59 -10.02 20.34
C LYS A 10 1.88 -9.28 20.02
N ASP A 11 3.02 -9.81 20.45
CA ASP A 11 4.34 -9.25 20.12
C ASP A 11 4.65 -9.43 18.63
N LEU A 12 4.27 -10.57 18.04
CA LEU A 12 4.32 -10.81 16.60
C LEU A 12 3.53 -9.75 15.83
N GLU A 13 2.27 -9.52 16.24
CA GLU A 13 1.39 -8.54 15.60
C GLU A 13 1.97 -7.13 15.64
N LYS A 14 2.36 -6.68 16.82
CA LYS A 14 2.95 -5.35 17.03
C LYS A 14 4.24 -5.13 16.23
N ARG A 15 5.09 -6.15 16.11
CA ARG A 15 6.34 -6.06 15.34
C ARG A 15 6.09 -6.10 13.82
N MET A 16 5.10 -6.86 13.36
CA MET A 16 4.68 -6.86 11.96
C MET A 16 4.02 -5.53 11.58
N GLU A 17 3.08 -5.00 12.37
CA GLU A 17 2.45 -3.69 12.15
C GLU A 17 3.45 -2.55 12.11
N SER A 18 4.47 -2.60 12.97
CA SER A 18 5.54 -1.60 12.98
C SER A 18 6.58 -1.77 11.87
N GLY A 19 6.42 -2.79 11.00
CA GLY A 19 7.35 -3.08 9.90
C GLY A 19 8.74 -3.57 10.36
N LYS A 20 8.91 -3.92 11.65
CA LYS A 20 10.18 -4.41 12.20
C LYS A 20 10.53 -5.81 11.74
N ILE A 21 9.52 -6.64 11.50
CA ILE A 21 9.67 -8.01 10.99
C ILE A 21 8.68 -8.22 9.84
N SER A 22 9.11 -8.93 8.80
CA SER A 22 8.29 -9.31 7.65
C SER A 22 7.97 -10.79 7.62
N VAL A 23 8.70 -11.59 8.39
CA VAL A 23 8.49 -13.02 8.52
C VAL A 23 8.82 -13.47 9.94
N ALA A 24 8.04 -14.43 10.46
CA ALA A 24 8.34 -15.15 11.69
C ALA A 24 8.18 -16.65 11.45
N ILE A 25 9.13 -17.44 11.95
CA ILE A 25 9.13 -18.89 11.82
C ILE A 25 8.82 -19.48 13.19
N GLU A 26 7.81 -20.33 13.23
CA GLU A 26 7.39 -21.07 14.43
C GLU A 26 7.83 -22.52 14.30
N ILE A 27 8.78 -22.92 15.13
CA ILE A 27 9.27 -24.30 15.18
C ILE A 27 8.67 -24.94 16.43
N PRO A 28 7.86 -26.00 16.30
CA PRO A 28 7.23 -26.64 17.43
C PRO A 28 8.25 -27.31 18.36
N SER A 29 7.93 -27.39 19.65
CA SER A 29 8.74 -28.11 20.64
C SER A 29 8.82 -29.60 20.27
N GLY A 30 10.04 -30.15 20.29
CA GLY A 30 10.27 -31.57 19.92
C GLY A 30 10.43 -31.81 18.40
N PHE A 31 10.47 -30.79 17.58
CA PHE A 31 10.62 -30.88 16.11
C PHE A 31 11.73 -31.86 15.68
N GLY A 32 12.93 -31.77 16.26
CA GLY A 32 14.06 -32.63 15.91
C GLY A 32 13.81 -34.10 16.26
N ARG A 33 13.17 -34.37 17.43
CA ARG A 33 12.81 -35.72 17.84
C ARG A 33 11.76 -36.34 16.92
N ASP A 34 10.72 -35.57 16.57
CA ASP A 34 9.64 -36.06 15.71
C ASP A 34 10.15 -36.31 14.29
N LEU A 35 11.09 -35.48 13.81
CA LEU A 35 11.75 -35.67 12.54
C LEU A 35 12.58 -36.96 12.48
N THR A 36 13.36 -37.25 13.55
CA THR A 36 14.16 -38.49 13.64
C THR A 36 13.31 -39.74 13.80
N GLN A 37 12.08 -39.61 14.36
CA GLN A 37 11.11 -40.71 14.47
C GLN A 37 10.35 -40.96 13.15
N GLY A 38 10.59 -40.18 12.08
CA GLY A 38 9.89 -40.34 10.81
C GLY A 38 8.48 -39.78 10.82
N LYS A 39 8.10 -39.00 11.85
CA LYS A 39 6.88 -38.19 11.84
C LYS A 39 7.09 -36.99 10.92
N ASN A 40 6.00 -36.46 10.40
CA ASN A 40 6.03 -35.26 9.49
C ASN A 40 5.68 -34.01 10.28
N PRO A 41 6.61 -33.44 11.09
CA PRO A 41 6.31 -32.23 11.85
C PRO A 41 6.12 -31.02 10.95
N GLN A 42 5.20 -30.13 11.33
CA GLN A 42 4.89 -28.92 10.57
C GLN A 42 5.66 -27.74 11.13
N ILE A 43 6.26 -26.95 10.25
CA ILE A 43 6.86 -25.64 10.57
C ILE A 43 5.87 -24.57 10.12
N GLY A 44 5.46 -23.70 11.05
CA GLY A 44 4.64 -22.53 10.75
C GLY A 44 5.52 -21.35 10.27
N ALA A 45 5.16 -20.73 9.17
CA ALA A 45 5.78 -19.48 8.76
C ALA A 45 4.71 -18.40 8.61
N TRP A 46 4.79 -17.38 9.46
CA TRP A 46 3.93 -16.19 9.43
C TRP A 46 4.56 -15.14 8.53
N VAL A 47 3.88 -14.76 7.47
CA VAL A 47 4.37 -13.79 6.48
C VAL A 47 3.45 -12.57 6.46
N ASP A 48 4.03 -11.37 6.39
CA ASP A 48 3.27 -10.15 6.18
C ASP A 48 2.69 -10.14 4.77
N GLY A 49 1.37 -10.26 4.67
CA GLY A 49 0.61 -10.28 3.42
C GLY A 49 0.12 -8.91 2.96
N ALA A 50 0.48 -7.82 3.65
CA ALA A 50 0.03 -6.47 3.30
C ALA A 50 0.54 -6.06 1.90
N MET A 51 1.76 -6.47 1.54
CA MET A 51 2.34 -6.27 0.21
C MET A 51 2.52 -7.61 -0.51
N PRO A 52 1.68 -7.97 -1.50
CA PRO A 52 1.72 -9.26 -2.19
C PRO A 52 3.09 -9.59 -2.79
N TYR A 53 3.74 -8.63 -3.44
CA TYR A 53 5.07 -8.83 -4.02
C TYR A 53 6.13 -9.23 -2.97
N ARG A 54 6.16 -8.55 -1.83
CA ARG A 54 7.06 -8.89 -0.72
C ARG A 54 6.71 -10.25 -0.12
N GLY A 55 5.42 -10.54 0.07
CA GLY A 55 4.96 -11.83 0.58
C GLY A 55 5.38 -12.99 -0.31
N GLU A 56 5.30 -12.85 -1.64
CA GLU A 56 5.70 -13.88 -2.59
C GLU A 56 7.22 -14.10 -2.61
N THR A 57 8.00 -13.02 -2.54
CA THR A 57 9.46 -13.11 -2.42
C THR A 57 9.88 -13.84 -1.13
N ILE A 58 9.28 -13.49 0.02
CA ILE A 58 9.54 -14.13 1.30
C ILE A 58 9.16 -15.62 1.26
N LYS A 59 8.01 -15.95 0.66
CA LYS A 59 7.58 -17.34 0.42
C LYS A 59 8.66 -18.12 -0.32
N GLY A 60 9.17 -17.58 -1.42
CA GLY A 60 10.23 -18.22 -2.20
C GLY A 60 11.49 -18.48 -1.36
N TYR A 61 11.92 -17.51 -0.55
CA TYR A 61 13.08 -17.70 0.33
C TYR A 61 12.82 -18.74 1.41
N VAL A 62 11.68 -18.70 2.09
CA VAL A 62 11.36 -19.67 3.17
C VAL A 62 11.24 -21.08 2.60
N GLN A 63 10.60 -21.26 1.45
CA GLN A 63 10.53 -22.55 0.76
C GLN A 63 11.89 -23.04 0.30
N GLY A 64 12.72 -22.15 -0.24
CA GLY A 64 14.09 -22.48 -0.64
C GLY A 64 14.97 -22.91 0.53
N LEU A 65 14.91 -22.21 1.66
CA LEU A 65 15.62 -22.59 2.88
C LEU A 65 15.14 -23.93 3.43
N HIS A 66 13.83 -24.15 3.47
CA HIS A 66 13.25 -25.40 3.95
C HIS A 66 13.67 -26.60 3.07
N SER A 67 13.60 -26.47 1.74
CA SER A 67 14.02 -27.52 0.82
C SER A 67 15.51 -27.82 0.94
N LYS A 68 16.34 -26.79 1.08
CA LYS A 68 17.80 -26.93 1.27
C LYS A 68 18.12 -27.63 2.58
N TYR A 69 17.42 -27.32 3.66
CA TYR A 69 17.55 -27.98 4.95
C TYR A 69 17.18 -29.47 4.87
N LEU A 70 16.08 -29.82 4.18
CA LEU A 70 15.68 -31.22 3.99
C LEU A 70 16.69 -31.99 3.13
N GLN A 71 17.27 -31.37 2.09
CA GLN A 71 18.32 -31.98 1.29
C GLN A 71 19.59 -32.25 2.12
N GLN A 72 19.98 -31.31 2.99
CA GLN A 72 21.14 -31.48 3.86
C GLN A 72 20.91 -32.63 4.84
N LEU A 73 19.74 -32.68 5.48
CA LEU A 73 19.38 -33.79 6.37
C LEU A 73 19.37 -35.14 5.65
N ALA A 74 18.86 -35.19 4.42
CA ALA A 74 18.85 -36.41 3.61
C ALA A 74 20.29 -36.88 3.28
N SER A 75 21.20 -35.94 3.01
CA SER A 75 22.62 -36.25 2.76
C SER A 75 23.35 -36.77 4.02
N GLU A 76 23.06 -36.22 5.18
CA GLU A 76 23.61 -36.65 6.49
C GLU A 76 23.05 -38.00 6.95
N THR A 77 21.81 -38.31 6.55
CA THR A 77 21.08 -39.53 6.99
C THR A 77 21.16 -40.67 5.99
N SER A 78 21.97 -40.56 4.96
CA SER A 78 22.11 -41.52 3.82
C SER A 78 22.42 -42.98 4.21
N GLY A 79 22.57 -43.29 5.49
CA GLY A 79 22.74 -44.64 6.00
C GLY A 79 21.52 -45.31 6.68
N SER A 80 20.44 -44.59 6.91
CA SER A 80 19.34 -45.07 7.80
C SER A 80 17.99 -45.36 7.11
N GLY A 81 17.88 -45.20 5.79
CA GLY A 81 16.65 -45.53 5.02
C GLY A 81 15.39 -44.72 5.38
N LYS A 82 15.52 -43.72 6.25
CA LYS A 82 14.41 -42.85 6.65
C LYS A 82 14.52 -41.51 5.95
N THR A 83 13.60 -41.24 5.07
CA THR A 83 13.42 -39.88 4.44
C THR A 83 12.90 -38.94 5.50
N ALA A 84 13.71 -37.95 5.89
CA ALA A 84 13.26 -36.85 6.72
C ALA A 84 12.27 -36.00 5.89
N SER A 85 11.01 -35.97 6.30
CA SER A 85 10.00 -35.13 5.69
C SER A 85 9.41 -34.19 6.72
N SER A 86 9.28 -32.93 6.39
CA SER A 86 8.50 -31.95 7.16
C SER A 86 7.69 -31.09 6.21
N SER A 87 6.52 -30.65 6.65
CA SER A 87 5.69 -29.74 5.87
C SER A 87 5.84 -28.31 6.37
N LEU A 88 5.92 -27.38 5.42
CA LEU A 88 5.95 -25.94 5.69
C LEU A 88 4.55 -25.38 5.49
N GLU A 89 3.93 -24.90 6.56
CA GLU A 89 2.63 -24.23 6.53
C GLU A 89 2.84 -22.72 6.51
N LEU A 90 2.56 -22.09 5.38
CA LEU A 90 2.63 -20.64 5.23
C LEU A 90 1.31 -20.01 5.65
N ARG A 91 1.37 -19.09 6.61
CA ARG A 91 0.22 -18.34 7.11
C ARG A 91 0.43 -16.85 6.83
N TYR A 92 -0.47 -16.26 6.03
CA TYR A 92 -0.41 -14.84 5.72
C TYR A 92 -1.23 -14.05 6.74
N ARG A 93 -0.63 -12.98 7.27
CA ARG A 93 -1.33 -12.01 8.10
C ARG A 93 -1.81 -10.85 7.23
N TYR A 94 -2.96 -10.28 7.54
CA TYR A 94 -3.65 -9.19 6.83
C TYR A 94 -4.33 -9.57 5.50
N ASN A 95 -3.72 -10.34 4.64
CA ASN A 95 -4.29 -10.83 3.39
C ASN A 95 -4.14 -12.36 3.34
N GLN A 96 -4.98 -13.06 4.09
CA GLN A 96 -4.89 -14.53 4.26
C GLN A 96 -5.06 -15.28 2.95
N ASP A 97 -5.92 -14.79 2.07
CA ASP A 97 -6.17 -15.38 0.73
C ASP A 97 -5.13 -14.96 -0.30
N PHE A 98 -4.16 -14.11 0.08
CA PHE A 98 -3.13 -13.58 -0.82
C PHE A 98 -3.69 -12.96 -2.12
N LYS A 99 -4.83 -12.28 -2.00
CA LYS A 99 -5.49 -11.65 -3.15
C LYS A 99 -4.80 -10.33 -3.49
N SER A 100 -4.17 -10.26 -4.65
CA SER A 100 -3.53 -9.03 -5.17
C SER A 100 -4.50 -7.85 -5.23
N LEU A 101 -5.79 -8.12 -5.44
CA LEU A 101 -6.86 -7.15 -5.50
C LEU A 101 -6.96 -6.30 -4.22
N TYR A 102 -6.76 -6.90 -3.03
CA TYR A 102 -6.83 -6.20 -1.74
C TYR A 102 -5.67 -5.22 -1.50
N ALA A 103 -4.58 -5.36 -2.24
CA ALA A 103 -3.48 -4.41 -2.22
C ALA A 103 -3.56 -3.39 -3.37
N MET A 104 -3.94 -3.83 -4.56
CA MET A 104 -3.97 -2.98 -5.76
C MET A 104 -5.09 -1.93 -5.71
N VAL A 105 -6.32 -2.34 -5.31
CA VAL A 105 -7.46 -1.42 -5.30
C VAL A 105 -7.25 -0.23 -4.37
N PRO A 106 -6.81 -0.40 -3.10
CA PRO A 106 -6.51 0.75 -2.25
C PRO A 106 -5.34 1.61 -2.75
N ALA A 107 -4.38 1.03 -3.47
CA ALA A 107 -3.23 1.78 -4.00
C ALA A 107 -3.59 2.68 -5.19
N ILE A 108 -4.58 2.29 -6.00
CA ILE A 108 -5.03 3.08 -7.15
C ILE A 108 -5.76 4.35 -6.70
N ILE A 109 -6.49 4.32 -5.57
CA ILE A 109 -7.26 5.47 -5.07
C ILE A 109 -6.37 6.70 -4.86
N PRO A 110 -5.29 6.66 -4.06
CA PRO A 110 -4.43 7.83 -3.88
C PRO A 110 -3.71 8.25 -5.16
N LEU A 111 -3.39 7.32 -6.06
CA LEU A 111 -2.77 7.64 -7.33
C LEU A 111 -3.71 8.48 -8.22
N LEU A 112 -4.97 8.09 -8.33
CA LEU A 112 -5.98 8.85 -9.07
C LEU A 112 -6.30 10.19 -8.40
N LEU A 113 -6.37 10.23 -7.06
CA LEU A 113 -6.56 11.45 -6.29
C LEU A 113 -5.35 12.39 -6.33
N MET A 114 -4.18 11.91 -6.70
CA MET A 114 -3.02 12.76 -6.97
C MET A 114 -3.11 13.41 -8.35
N LEU A 115 -3.27 12.60 -9.38
CA LEU A 115 -3.17 13.05 -10.77
C LEU A 115 -4.35 13.90 -11.20
N ILE A 116 -5.58 13.40 -11.03
CA ILE A 116 -6.76 14.02 -11.61
C ILE A 116 -7.02 15.43 -11.02
N PRO A 117 -7.05 15.64 -9.70
CA PRO A 117 -7.26 16.97 -9.13
C PRO A 117 -6.15 17.97 -9.48
N ALA A 118 -4.89 17.53 -9.49
CA ALA A 118 -3.77 18.38 -9.84
C ALA A 118 -3.87 18.87 -11.30
N ILE A 119 -4.18 17.95 -12.22
CA ILE A 119 -4.37 18.27 -13.64
C ILE A 119 -5.55 19.23 -13.83
N LEU A 120 -6.71 18.92 -13.24
CA LEU A 120 -7.90 19.77 -13.39
C LEU A 120 -7.67 21.17 -12.84
N MET A 121 -7.00 21.29 -11.70
CA MET A 121 -6.66 22.56 -11.09
C MET A 121 -5.70 23.36 -11.96
N ALA A 122 -4.63 22.73 -12.45
CA ALA A 122 -3.66 23.41 -13.33
C ALA A 122 -4.31 23.87 -14.64
N LEU A 123 -5.09 23.00 -15.29
CA LEU A 123 -5.82 23.33 -16.52
C LEU A 123 -6.82 24.46 -16.32
N GLY A 124 -7.57 24.44 -15.19
CA GLY A 124 -8.55 25.49 -14.89
C GLY A 124 -7.93 26.89 -14.81
N ILE A 125 -6.79 27.01 -14.16
CA ILE A 125 -6.07 28.29 -14.03
C ILE A 125 -5.41 28.70 -15.36
N VAL A 126 -4.76 27.75 -16.03
CA VAL A 126 -4.05 28.06 -17.29
C VAL A 126 -5.05 28.44 -18.39
N ARG A 127 -6.23 27.83 -18.43
CA ARG A 127 -7.30 28.22 -19.35
C ARG A 127 -7.72 29.69 -19.15
N GLU A 128 -7.82 30.15 -17.89
CA GLU A 128 -8.15 31.55 -17.61
C GLU A 128 -7.01 32.51 -17.99
N LYS A 129 -5.75 32.05 -17.92
CA LYS A 129 -4.61 32.81 -18.44
C LYS A 129 -4.69 32.95 -19.96
N GLU A 130 -4.94 31.87 -20.69
CA GLU A 130 -5.06 31.85 -22.15
C GLU A 130 -6.22 32.74 -22.64
N LEU A 131 -7.34 32.76 -21.93
CA LEU A 131 -8.51 33.59 -22.24
C LEU A 131 -8.34 35.05 -21.80
N GLY A 132 -7.26 35.39 -21.11
CA GLY A 132 -7.03 36.75 -20.59
C GLY A 132 -7.96 37.13 -19.41
N SER A 133 -8.80 36.23 -18.93
CA SER A 133 -9.77 36.49 -17.84
C SER A 133 -9.10 36.81 -16.50
N ILE A 134 -7.86 36.40 -16.32
CA ILE A 134 -7.05 36.70 -15.12
C ILE A 134 -6.80 38.21 -14.97
N THR A 135 -6.78 38.97 -16.05
CA THR A 135 -6.58 40.43 -15.98
C THR A 135 -7.74 41.14 -15.27
N ASN A 136 -8.95 40.61 -15.31
CA ASN A 136 -10.11 41.15 -14.61
C ASN A 136 -9.95 41.12 -13.06
N LEU A 137 -9.05 40.32 -12.55
CA LEU A 137 -8.74 40.28 -11.11
C LEU A 137 -8.09 41.58 -10.59
N TYR A 138 -7.37 42.31 -11.45
CA TYR A 138 -6.73 43.57 -11.07
C TYR A 138 -7.72 44.72 -10.82
N VAL A 139 -8.96 44.58 -11.31
CA VAL A 139 -10.03 45.56 -11.11
C VAL A 139 -11.05 45.20 -10.05
N THR A 140 -10.90 44.00 -9.43
CA THR A 140 -11.77 43.52 -8.35
C THR A 140 -11.11 43.69 -6.98
N PRO A 141 -11.86 43.99 -5.91
CA PRO A 141 -11.32 44.15 -4.54
C PRO A 141 -10.98 42.85 -3.88
N VAL A 142 -10.77 41.74 -4.61
CA VAL A 142 -10.50 40.40 -4.07
C VAL A 142 -9.02 40.27 -3.77
N THR A 143 -8.70 39.77 -2.59
CA THR A 143 -7.32 39.45 -2.21
C THR A 143 -6.80 38.22 -2.96
N LYS A 144 -5.46 38.13 -3.16
CA LYS A 144 -4.83 36.98 -3.82
C LYS A 144 -5.16 35.65 -3.14
N PHE A 145 -5.24 35.67 -1.81
CA PHE A 145 -5.56 34.46 -1.03
C PHE A 145 -7.01 34.01 -1.24
N GLU A 146 -7.95 34.95 -1.19
CA GLU A 146 -9.39 34.65 -1.44
C GLU A 146 -9.60 34.07 -2.84
N PHE A 147 -8.90 34.63 -3.84
CA PHE A 147 -8.95 34.09 -5.18
C PHE A 147 -8.41 32.65 -5.26
N LEU A 148 -7.23 32.38 -4.69
CA LEU A 148 -6.63 31.07 -4.72
C LEU A 148 -7.50 30.02 -4.01
N VAL A 149 -7.99 30.33 -2.80
CA VAL A 149 -8.87 29.44 -2.04
C VAL A 149 -10.21 29.25 -2.77
N GLY A 150 -10.81 30.33 -3.29
CA GLY A 150 -12.05 30.26 -4.06
C GLY A 150 -11.95 29.38 -5.29
N LYS A 151 -10.78 29.37 -5.96
CA LYS A 151 -10.52 28.50 -7.11
C LYS A 151 -10.24 27.07 -6.71
N GLN A 152 -9.56 26.84 -5.60
CA GLN A 152 -9.20 25.50 -5.14
C GLN A 152 -10.39 24.73 -4.56
N LEU A 153 -11.30 25.42 -3.88
CA LEU A 153 -12.41 24.80 -3.14
C LEU A 153 -13.32 23.91 -4.02
N PRO A 154 -13.77 24.33 -5.23
CA PRO A 154 -14.59 23.48 -6.09
C PRO A 154 -13.87 22.16 -6.48
N TYR A 155 -12.56 22.22 -6.73
CA TYR A 155 -11.77 21.06 -7.09
C TYR A 155 -11.59 20.12 -5.90
N ILE A 156 -11.44 20.65 -4.68
CA ILE A 156 -11.41 19.84 -3.46
C ILE A 156 -12.74 19.12 -3.28
N VAL A 157 -13.88 19.81 -3.42
CA VAL A 157 -15.21 19.20 -3.28
C VAL A 157 -15.41 18.10 -4.32
N LEU A 158 -15.10 18.36 -5.60
CA LEU A 158 -15.22 17.37 -6.67
C LEU A 158 -14.34 16.14 -6.40
N SER A 159 -13.11 16.36 -5.92
CA SER A 159 -12.18 15.28 -5.60
C SER A 159 -12.63 14.47 -4.39
N MET A 160 -13.25 15.10 -3.39
CA MET A 160 -13.83 14.38 -2.25
C MET A 160 -15.04 13.53 -2.68
N ILE A 161 -15.86 14.00 -3.60
CA ILE A 161 -16.94 13.18 -4.20
C ILE A 161 -16.33 11.97 -4.92
N SER A 162 -15.29 12.17 -5.73
CA SER A 162 -14.57 11.08 -6.41
C SER A 162 -13.96 10.10 -5.41
N TYR A 163 -13.39 10.58 -4.30
CA TYR A 163 -12.88 9.76 -3.22
C TYR A 163 -13.98 8.85 -2.64
N PHE A 164 -15.15 9.39 -2.28
CA PHE A 164 -16.24 8.59 -1.74
C PHE A 164 -16.76 7.56 -2.74
N LEU A 165 -16.84 7.89 -4.02
CA LEU A 165 -17.21 6.95 -5.07
C LEU A 165 -16.19 5.81 -5.21
N MET A 166 -14.89 6.13 -5.21
CA MET A 166 -13.84 5.11 -5.31
C MET A 166 -13.79 4.20 -4.08
N VAL A 167 -13.90 4.77 -2.86
CA VAL A 167 -13.97 3.98 -1.64
C VAL A 167 -15.24 3.13 -1.60
N GLY A 168 -16.37 3.68 -2.00
CA GLY A 168 -17.62 2.92 -2.16
C GLY A 168 -17.45 1.75 -3.13
N CYS A 169 -16.86 1.99 -4.30
CA CYS A 169 -16.56 0.93 -5.26
C CYS A 169 -15.60 -0.12 -4.68
N ALA A 170 -14.56 0.29 -3.96
CA ALA A 170 -13.62 -0.62 -3.32
C ALA A 170 -14.30 -1.56 -2.31
N VAL A 171 -15.21 -1.02 -1.50
CA VAL A 171 -15.90 -1.79 -0.44
C VAL A 171 -17.05 -2.63 -0.99
N PHE A 172 -17.95 -2.03 -1.79
CA PHE A 172 -19.17 -2.70 -2.23
C PHE A 172 -18.96 -3.58 -3.45
N PHE A 173 -18.10 -3.18 -4.40
CA PHE A 173 -17.87 -3.95 -5.62
C PHE A 173 -16.70 -4.92 -5.48
N PHE A 174 -15.56 -4.46 -4.97
CA PHE A 174 -14.37 -5.29 -4.82
C PHE A 174 -14.28 -6.01 -3.46
N HIS A 175 -15.21 -5.76 -2.54
CA HIS A 175 -15.27 -6.39 -1.21
C HIS A 175 -13.96 -6.25 -0.40
N VAL A 176 -13.26 -5.12 -0.59
CA VAL A 176 -12.04 -4.83 0.16
C VAL A 176 -12.41 -4.49 1.60
N PRO A 177 -11.94 -5.24 2.61
CA PRO A 177 -12.30 -4.98 4.00
C PRO A 177 -11.65 -3.70 4.51
N LEU A 178 -12.45 -2.75 4.97
CA LEU A 178 -11.97 -1.57 5.69
C LEU A 178 -11.62 -1.97 7.12
N LYS A 179 -10.33 -2.23 7.36
CA LYS A 179 -9.80 -2.49 8.70
C LYS A 179 -9.18 -1.21 9.25
N GLY A 180 -9.95 -0.39 9.95
CA GLY A 180 -9.46 0.86 10.54
C GLY A 180 -10.52 1.93 10.68
N SER A 181 -10.12 3.14 11.09
CA SER A 181 -11.02 4.27 11.24
C SER A 181 -11.29 4.93 9.88
N PHE A 182 -12.54 4.82 9.41
CA PHE A 182 -12.98 5.51 8.19
C PHE A 182 -12.83 7.03 8.29
N LEU A 183 -13.05 7.59 9.48
CA LEU A 183 -12.92 9.03 9.72
C LEU A 183 -11.45 9.48 9.53
N ALA A 184 -10.50 8.74 10.09
CA ALA A 184 -9.08 9.06 9.92
C ALA A 184 -8.67 9.00 8.45
N LEU A 185 -9.16 8.00 7.70
CA LEU A 185 -8.94 7.86 6.26
C LEU A 185 -9.50 9.06 5.48
N THR A 186 -10.72 9.51 5.82
CA THR A 186 -11.38 10.63 5.16
C THR A 186 -10.68 11.97 5.44
N VAL A 187 -10.24 12.20 6.68
CA VAL A 187 -9.45 13.40 7.03
C VAL A 187 -8.12 13.38 6.30
N GLY A 188 -7.44 12.23 6.26
CA GLY A 188 -6.21 12.07 5.49
C GLY A 188 -6.42 12.34 4.00
N ALA A 189 -7.51 11.85 3.41
CA ALA A 189 -7.87 12.10 2.02
C ALA A 189 -8.14 13.59 1.75
N LEU A 190 -8.82 14.29 2.66
CA LEU A 190 -9.07 15.73 2.54
C LEU A 190 -7.76 16.53 2.52
N LEU A 191 -6.85 16.24 3.45
CA LEU A 191 -5.52 16.89 3.48
C LEU A 191 -4.72 16.57 2.23
N TYR A 192 -4.76 15.33 1.77
CA TYR A 192 -4.07 14.87 0.57
C TYR A 192 -4.58 15.59 -0.69
N VAL A 193 -5.90 15.66 -0.87
CA VAL A 193 -6.54 16.36 -2.00
C VAL A 193 -6.23 17.87 -1.96
N THR A 194 -6.23 18.46 -0.78
CA THR A 194 -5.86 19.88 -0.62
C THR A 194 -4.41 20.13 -1.04
N ALA A 195 -3.50 19.24 -0.67
CA ALA A 195 -2.10 19.32 -1.07
C ALA A 195 -1.92 19.11 -2.59
N THR A 196 -2.58 18.11 -3.17
CA THR A 196 -2.45 17.79 -4.61
C THR A 196 -3.05 18.88 -5.50
N THR A 197 -4.21 19.45 -5.13
CA THR A 197 -4.75 20.64 -5.83
C THR A 197 -3.85 21.86 -5.67
N GLY A 198 -3.19 22.02 -4.52
CA GLY A 198 -2.16 23.03 -4.31
C GLY A 198 -0.95 22.86 -5.23
N LEU A 199 -0.51 21.62 -5.46
CA LEU A 199 0.54 21.33 -6.46
C LEU A 199 0.10 21.74 -7.88
N GLY A 200 -1.13 21.45 -8.26
CA GLY A 200 -1.71 21.91 -9.53
C GLY A 200 -1.68 23.43 -9.68
N LEU A 201 -1.98 24.18 -8.59
CA LEU A 201 -1.82 25.63 -8.55
C LEU A 201 -0.38 26.08 -8.81
N VAL A 202 0.59 25.46 -8.13
CA VAL A 202 2.01 25.78 -8.30
C VAL A 202 2.45 25.56 -9.74
N ILE A 203 2.11 24.41 -10.33
CA ILE A 203 2.44 24.10 -11.72
C ILE A 203 1.81 25.11 -12.68
N SER A 204 0.56 25.52 -12.40
CA SER A 204 -0.11 26.54 -13.22
C SER A 204 0.62 27.88 -13.22
N THR A 205 1.43 28.21 -12.20
CA THR A 205 2.19 29.46 -12.19
C THR A 205 3.31 29.50 -13.22
N PHE A 206 3.92 28.35 -13.48
CA PHE A 206 5.06 28.20 -14.41
C PHE A 206 4.63 27.90 -15.84
N THR A 207 3.36 27.59 -16.07
CA THR A 207 2.85 27.18 -17.38
C THR A 207 1.92 28.24 -17.97
N ASN A 208 2.01 28.46 -19.30
CA ASN A 208 1.20 29.45 -20.03
C ASN A 208 0.22 28.79 -21.01
N THR A 209 0.37 27.49 -21.28
CA THR A 209 -0.53 26.76 -22.19
C THR A 209 -1.08 25.52 -21.50
N GLN A 210 -2.31 25.12 -21.86
CA GLN A 210 -2.96 23.94 -21.29
C GLN A 210 -2.14 22.66 -21.53
N ILE A 211 -1.50 22.55 -22.70
CA ILE A 211 -0.63 21.39 -23.03
C ILE A 211 0.56 21.33 -22.08
N SER A 212 1.23 22.47 -21.83
CA SER A 212 2.36 22.50 -20.90
C SER A 212 1.95 22.24 -19.45
N ALA A 213 0.75 22.68 -19.05
CA ALA A 213 0.20 22.38 -17.74
C ALA A 213 -0.08 20.87 -17.55
N LEU A 214 -0.67 20.24 -18.56
CA LEU A 214 -0.94 18.80 -18.53
C LEU A 214 0.35 17.98 -18.44
N LEU A 215 1.35 18.31 -19.25
CA LEU A 215 2.65 17.64 -19.21
C LEU A 215 3.38 17.88 -17.88
N GLY A 216 3.35 19.12 -17.36
CA GLY A 216 3.99 19.47 -16.10
C GLY A 216 3.35 18.84 -14.86
N THR A 217 2.08 18.44 -14.92
CA THR A 217 1.41 17.72 -13.84
C THR A 217 1.57 16.21 -13.92
N ALA A 218 1.93 15.67 -15.09
CA ALA A 218 2.11 14.24 -15.32
C ALA A 218 3.53 13.73 -15.04
N ILE A 219 4.51 14.64 -14.93
CA ILE A 219 5.91 14.37 -14.58
C ILE A 219 6.11 14.47 -13.09
#